data_9d2ed9e73d2663c5c44aace1a2059488
#
_entry.id   9d2ed9e73d2663c5c44aace1a2059488
#
_cell.length_a   1.000
_cell.length_b   1.000
_cell.length_c   1.000
_cell.angle_alpha   90.00
_cell.angle_beta   90.00
_cell.angle_gamma   90.00
#
_symmetry.space_group_name_H-M   'P 1'
#
loop_
_entity.id
_entity.type
_entity.pdbx_description
1 polymer ?
#
loop_
_entity_poly.entity_id
_entity_poly.type
_entity_poly.pdbx_seq_one_letter_code
_entity_poly.pdbx_strand_id
1 'polypeptide(L)'
;MEPHILLQMPLFRGITEETLLKFILLHQHTLKSYKPGEFIAMQGDIYRSLYILCNGTVRTQMVSAEGKQLTIETLRAPKLLAPAFIFASENRFPVNIETLETSEVLILNKDAFLEFMHQYPIIMQNFLKLISDRSLFLSKKLNEFALQSLKSRLLNYVKMHGGIGSQQEVAHILGVARPSLARAISELSNEGCIQIEGKEMLIDEENSKKYF
;
A
#
# COMPACT_ATOMS: atom_id res chain seq x y z
N MET A 1 -1.33 -20.56 -13.81
CA MET A 1 -2.08 -19.90 -12.70
C MET A 1 -3.03 -20.92 -12.07
N GLU A 2 -2.98 -21.04 -10.76
CA GLU A 2 -3.88 -21.93 -10.01
C GLU A 2 -5.07 -21.12 -9.49
N PRO A 3 -6.32 -21.41 -9.90
CA PRO A 3 -7.48 -20.58 -9.59
C PRO A 3 -7.75 -20.40 -8.10
N HIS A 4 -7.39 -21.40 -7.28
CA HIS A 4 -7.55 -21.32 -5.84
C HIS A 4 -6.74 -20.18 -5.19
N ILE A 5 -5.66 -19.73 -5.83
CA ILE A 5 -4.88 -18.57 -5.35
C ILE A 5 -5.73 -17.30 -5.43
N LEU A 6 -6.50 -17.13 -6.50
CA LEU A 6 -7.37 -15.97 -6.66
C LEU A 6 -8.50 -15.95 -5.63
N LEU A 7 -9.03 -17.11 -5.25
CA LEU A 7 -10.09 -17.23 -4.24
C LEU A 7 -9.65 -16.81 -2.83
N GLN A 8 -8.35 -16.79 -2.55
CA GLN A 8 -7.81 -16.26 -1.30
C GLN A 8 -7.91 -14.73 -1.22
N MET A 9 -8.08 -14.06 -2.36
CA MET A 9 -8.17 -12.61 -2.40
C MET A 9 -9.52 -12.11 -1.90
N PRO A 10 -9.55 -11.04 -1.10
CA PRO A 10 -10.80 -10.44 -0.63
C PRO A 10 -11.78 -10.11 -1.75
N LEU A 11 -11.29 -9.75 -2.94
CA LEU A 11 -12.12 -9.44 -4.12
C LEU A 11 -13.04 -10.61 -4.51
N PHE A 12 -12.53 -11.85 -4.48
CA PHE A 12 -13.26 -13.02 -4.96
C PHE A 12 -13.97 -13.80 -3.84
N ARG A 13 -14.02 -13.24 -2.64
CA ARG A 13 -14.74 -13.87 -1.52
C ARG A 13 -16.23 -13.99 -1.83
N GLY A 14 -16.78 -15.19 -1.59
CA GLY A 14 -18.21 -15.45 -1.77
C GLY A 14 -18.60 -15.94 -3.15
N ILE A 15 -17.63 -16.23 -4.04
CA ILE A 15 -17.87 -16.98 -5.29
C ILE A 15 -17.17 -18.33 -5.24
N THR A 16 -17.67 -19.26 -6.08
CA THR A 16 -17.07 -20.58 -6.21
C THR A 16 -15.93 -20.59 -7.22
N GLU A 17 -15.04 -21.57 -7.12
CA GLU A 17 -13.97 -21.77 -8.10
C GLU A 17 -14.51 -21.98 -9.51
N GLU A 18 -15.57 -22.77 -9.65
CA GLU A 18 -16.24 -23.00 -10.93
C GLU A 18 -16.72 -21.68 -11.56
N THR A 19 -17.34 -20.81 -10.78
CA THR A 19 -17.82 -19.49 -11.24
C THR A 19 -16.65 -18.63 -11.71
N LEU A 20 -15.57 -18.57 -10.93
CA LEU A 20 -14.39 -17.79 -11.28
C LEU A 20 -13.71 -18.32 -12.55
N LEU A 21 -13.52 -19.64 -12.64
CA LEU A 21 -12.95 -20.28 -13.82
C LEU A 21 -13.78 -20.03 -15.07
N LYS A 22 -15.09 -20.27 -14.98
CA LYS A 22 -16.02 -20.03 -16.08
C LYS A 22 -15.94 -18.59 -16.56
N PHE A 23 -15.91 -17.63 -15.63
CA PHE A 23 -15.77 -16.23 -15.97
C PHE A 23 -14.44 -15.94 -16.70
N ILE A 24 -13.30 -16.40 -16.15
CA ILE A 24 -11.98 -16.20 -16.77
C ILE A 24 -11.93 -16.79 -18.16
N LEU A 25 -12.43 -18.02 -18.35
CA LEU A 25 -12.39 -18.72 -19.64
C LEU A 25 -13.27 -18.06 -20.71
N LEU A 26 -14.39 -17.46 -20.33
CA LEU A 26 -15.34 -16.84 -21.26
C LEU A 26 -14.95 -15.41 -21.67
N HIS A 27 -14.03 -14.77 -20.92
CA HIS A 27 -13.69 -13.36 -21.15
C HIS A 27 -12.23 -13.19 -21.57
N GLN A 28 -11.99 -12.10 -22.28
CA GLN A 28 -10.65 -11.77 -22.74
C GLN A 28 -9.71 -11.50 -21.55
N HIS A 29 -8.71 -12.32 -21.42
CA HIS A 29 -7.67 -12.20 -20.41
C HIS A 29 -6.31 -12.58 -21.00
N THR A 30 -5.25 -12.17 -20.30
CA THR A 30 -3.87 -12.56 -20.63
C THR A 30 -3.17 -12.94 -19.33
N LEU A 31 -2.54 -14.11 -19.29
CA LEU A 31 -1.61 -14.47 -18.23
C LEU A 31 -0.19 -14.20 -18.76
N LYS A 32 0.52 -13.28 -18.12
CA LYS A 32 1.86 -12.87 -18.55
C LYS A 32 2.87 -13.14 -17.45
N SER A 33 3.98 -13.76 -17.83
CA SER A 33 5.14 -13.98 -16.96
C SER A 33 6.17 -12.88 -17.17
N TYR A 34 6.78 -12.45 -16.07
CA TYR A 34 7.82 -11.43 -16.05
C TYR A 34 9.05 -11.96 -15.32
N LYS A 35 10.23 -11.63 -15.83
CA LYS A 35 11.51 -11.94 -15.18
C LYS A 35 11.83 -10.88 -14.12
N PRO A 36 12.73 -11.18 -13.17
CA PRO A 36 13.20 -10.18 -12.22
C PRO A 36 13.74 -8.93 -12.93
N GLY A 37 13.37 -7.75 -12.45
CA GLY A 37 13.76 -6.46 -13.01
C GLY A 37 12.92 -5.98 -14.19
N GLU A 38 11.94 -6.77 -14.66
CA GLU A 38 11.04 -6.30 -15.73
C GLU A 38 9.92 -5.43 -15.16
N PHE A 39 9.47 -4.45 -15.94
CA PHE A 39 8.34 -3.59 -15.58
C PHE A 39 7.02 -4.20 -16.06
N ILE A 40 6.07 -4.36 -15.12
CA ILE A 40 4.69 -4.70 -15.44
C ILE A 40 3.99 -3.49 -16.04
N ALA A 41 4.25 -2.30 -15.48
CA ALA A 41 3.73 -1.02 -15.93
C ALA A 41 4.65 0.11 -15.50
N MET A 42 4.65 1.19 -16.26
CA MET A 42 5.35 2.42 -15.91
C MET A 42 4.37 3.51 -15.47
N GLN A 43 4.85 4.40 -14.61
CA GLN A 43 4.10 5.57 -14.18
C GLN A 43 3.63 6.39 -15.39
N GLY A 44 2.34 6.68 -15.46
CA GLY A 44 1.73 7.39 -16.58
C GLY A 44 1.17 6.49 -17.69
N ASP A 45 1.49 5.20 -17.73
CA ASP A 45 0.88 4.25 -18.67
C ASP A 45 -0.62 4.19 -18.48
N ILE A 46 -1.37 3.99 -19.56
CA ILE A 46 -2.82 3.91 -19.51
C ILE A 46 -3.25 2.59 -18.84
N TYR A 47 -4.08 2.69 -17.83
CA TYR A 47 -4.62 1.57 -17.08
C TYR A 47 -5.93 1.06 -17.71
N ARG A 48 -5.86 0.10 -18.65
CA ARG A 48 -7.01 -0.42 -19.42
C ARG A 48 -7.57 -1.74 -18.93
N SER A 49 -6.92 -2.37 -17.99
CA SER A 49 -7.26 -3.72 -17.51
C SER A 49 -7.03 -3.83 -16.01
N LEU A 50 -7.67 -4.80 -15.37
CA LEU A 50 -7.36 -5.16 -14.00
C LEU A 50 -6.12 -6.05 -13.99
N TYR A 51 -5.11 -5.66 -13.24
CA TYR A 51 -3.86 -6.42 -13.08
C TYR A 51 -3.87 -7.14 -11.75
N ILE A 52 -3.71 -8.44 -11.79
CA ILE A 52 -3.69 -9.31 -10.61
C ILE A 52 -2.33 -10.02 -10.57
N LEU A 53 -1.52 -9.71 -9.60
CA LEU A 53 -0.30 -10.45 -9.32
C LEU A 53 -0.70 -11.80 -8.73
N CYS A 54 -0.51 -12.88 -9.49
CA CYS A 54 -0.87 -14.24 -9.12
C CYS A 54 0.28 -14.95 -8.41
N ASN A 55 1.51 -14.66 -8.80
CA ASN A 55 2.72 -15.20 -8.20
C ASN A 55 3.84 -14.16 -8.23
N GLY A 56 4.75 -14.23 -7.26
CA GLY A 56 5.93 -13.37 -7.17
C GLY A 56 5.76 -12.16 -6.28
N THR A 57 6.75 -11.27 -6.39
CA THR A 57 6.88 -10.04 -5.58
C THR A 57 7.25 -8.89 -6.49
N VAL A 58 6.60 -7.75 -6.31
CA VAL A 58 6.84 -6.52 -7.07
C VAL A 58 7.14 -5.36 -6.15
N ARG A 59 7.91 -4.40 -6.64
CA ARG A 59 8.18 -3.12 -6.01
C ARG A 59 7.44 -2.02 -6.76
N THR A 60 6.77 -1.14 -6.04
CA THR A 60 6.14 0.05 -6.61
C THR A 60 6.96 1.29 -6.30
N GLN A 61 7.21 2.12 -7.30
CA GLN A 61 8.06 3.30 -7.19
C GLN A 61 7.44 4.50 -7.90
N MET A 62 7.45 5.65 -7.23
CA MET A 62 7.20 6.93 -7.88
C MET A 62 8.51 7.53 -8.38
N VAL A 63 8.45 8.18 -9.53
CA VAL A 63 9.58 8.94 -10.08
C VAL A 63 9.15 10.40 -10.22
N SER A 64 9.93 11.29 -9.60
CA SER A 64 9.70 12.74 -9.75
C SER A 64 10.14 13.23 -11.12
N ALA A 65 9.71 14.44 -11.51
CA ALA A 65 10.17 15.09 -12.75
C ALA A 65 11.70 15.28 -12.81
N GLU A 66 12.37 15.33 -11.63
CA GLU A 66 13.83 15.45 -11.50
C GLU A 66 14.53 14.08 -11.50
N GLY A 67 13.79 12.98 -11.72
CA GLY A 67 14.34 11.62 -11.76
C GLY A 67 14.58 10.98 -10.39
N LYS A 68 14.20 11.62 -9.28
CA LYS A 68 14.27 11.00 -7.95
C LYS A 68 13.26 9.89 -7.83
N GLN A 69 13.71 8.74 -7.36
CA GLN A 69 12.87 7.56 -7.15
C GLN A 69 12.51 7.42 -5.67
N LEU A 70 11.24 7.14 -5.41
CA LEU A 70 10.73 6.83 -4.08
C LEU A 70 10.01 5.48 -4.13
N THR A 71 10.51 4.51 -3.41
CA THR A 71 9.80 3.25 -3.20
C THR A 71 8.58 3.49 -2.32
N ILE A 72 7.41 3.14 -2.80
CA ILE A 72 6.13 3.30 -2.10
C ILE A 72 5.86 2.07 -1.25
N GLU A 73 5.86 0.89 -1.88
CA GLU A 73 5.63 -0.37 -1.18
C GLU A 73 6.18 -1.57 -1.98
N THR A 74 6.38 -2.69 -1.28
CA THR A 74 6.65 -3.99 -1.88
C THR A 74 5.39 -4.85 -1.71
N LEU A 75 4.89 -5.38 -2.83
CA LEU A 75 3.66 -6.18 -2.87
C LEU A 75 3.99 -7.62 -3.19
N ARG A 76 3.44 -8.55 -2.41
CA ARG A 76 3.56 -10.00 -2.61
C ARG A 76 2.23 -10.59 -3.07
N ALA A 77 2.30 -11.54 -4.00
CA ALA A 77 1.14 -12.28 -4.49
C ALA A 77 0.41 -13.06 -3.38
N PRO A 78 -0.91 -13.27 -3.49
CA PRO A 78 -1.79 -12.71 -4.51
C PRO A 78 -2.20 -11.27 -4.19
N LYS A 79 -2.16 -10.36 -5.19
CA LYS A 79 -2.45 -8.94 -4.97
C LYS A 79 -3.00 -8.25 -6.22
N LEU A 80 -3.98 -7.34 -6.04
CA LEU A 80 -4.37 -6.39 -7.09
C LEU A 80 -3.32 -5.27 -7.21
N LEU A 81 -2.95 -4.93 -8.44
CA LEU A 81 -2.02 -3.85 -8.73
C LEU A 81 -2.81 -2.59 -9.11
N ALA A 82 -2.67 -1.54 -8.33
CA ALA A 82 -3.29 -0.22 -8.54
C ALA A 82 -4.82 -0.24 -8.82
N PRO A 83 -5.66 -1.04 -8.14
CA PRO A 83 -7.07 -1.24 -8.51
C PRO A 83 -7.92 0.03 -8.48
N ALA A 84 -7.54 1.05 -7.70
CA ALA A 84 -8.29 2.31 -7.59
C ALA A 84 -8.32 3.11 -8.91
N PHE A 85 -7.41 2.83 -9.84
CA PHE A 85 -7.24 3.61 -11.06
C PHE A 85 -8.00 3.04 -12.27
N ILE A 86 -8.55 1.82 -12.18
CA ILE A 86 -9.23 1.18 -13.32
C ILE A 86 -10.47 1.96 -13.79
N PHE A 87 -11.19 2.59 -12.87
CA PHE A 87 -12.38 3.39 -13.14
C PHE A 87 -12.18 4.89 -12.88
N ALA A 88 -10.95 5.33 -12.62
CA ALA A 88 -10.65 6.73 -12.43
C ALA A 88 -10.79 7.52 -13.73
N SER A 89 -11.12 8.83 -13.62
CA SER A 89 -11.19 9.74 -14.78
C SER A 89 -9.81 9.82 -15.47
N GLU A 90 -8.73 9.87 -14.69
CA GLU A 90 -7.36 9.68 -15.15
C GLU A 90 -6.93 8.25 -14.86
N ASN A 91 -7.25 7.35 -15.80
CA ASN A 91 -6.94 5.93 -15.67
C ASN A 91 -5.47 5.64 -16.08
N ARG A 92 -4.52 6.13 -15.28
CA ARG A 92 -3.08 5.93 -15.50
C ARG A 92 -2.46 5.26 -14.28
N PHE A 93 -1.41 4.48 -14.53
CA PHE A 93 -0.61 3.93 -13.42
C PHE A 93 0.05 5.06 -12.62
N PRO A 94 -0.16 5.12 -11.31
CA PRO A 94 0.41 6.19 -10.47
C PRO A 94 1.90 5.97 -10.17
N VAL A 95 2.40 4.77 -10.42
CA VAL A 95 3.74 4.29 -10.04
C VAL A 95 4.31 3.36 -11.11
N ASN A 96 5.62 3.24 -11.17
CA ASN A 96 6.27 2.09 -11.80
C ASN A 96 6.03 0.84 -10.98
N ILE A 97 5.80 -0.29 -11.64
CA ILE A 97 5.66 -1.61 -11.01
C ILE A 97 6.72 -2.53 -11.60
N GLU A 98 7.75 -2.81 -10.81
CA GLU A 98 8.92 -3.62 -11.19
C GLU A 98 8.89 -4.94 -10.44
N THR A 99 9.18 -6.03 -11.14
CA THR A 99 9.27 -7.37 -10.55
C THR A 99 10.60 -7.56 -9.81
N LEU A 100 10.56 -8.11 -8.60
CA LEU A 100 11.76 -8.44 -7.82
C LEU A 100 12.19 -9.90 -8.02
N GLU A 101 11.27 -10.74 -8.46
CA GLU A 101 11.46 -12.16 -8.76
C GLU A 101 10.57 -12.54 -9.95
N THR A 102 10.73 -13.77 -10.46
CA THR A 102 9.83 -14.28 -11.51
C THR A 102 8.40 -14.18 -11.04
N SER A 103 7.58 -13.45 -11.79
CA SER A 103 6.23 -13.08 -11.39
C SER A 103 5.22 -13.39 -12.49
N GLU A 104 4.02 -13.82 -12.10
CA GLU A 104 2.90 -14.04 -13.02
C GLU A 104 1.77 -13.05 -12.74
N VAL A 105 1.29 -12.41 -13.79
CA VAL A 105 0.22 -11.41 -13.73
C VAL A 105 -0.92 -11.80 -14.64
N LEU A 106 -2.11 -11.94 -14.07
CA LEU A 106 -3.36 -12.05 -14.82
C LEU A 106 -3.85 -10.63 -15.15
N ILE A 107 -4.03 -10.37 -16.42
CA ILE A 107 -4.51 -9.11 -16.97
C ILE A 107 -5.92 -9.35 -17.51
N LEU A 108 -6.92 -8.79 -16.85
CA LEU A 108 -8.33 -8.94 -17.18
C LEU A 108 -8.86 -7.66 -17.77
N ASN A 109 -9.52 -7.74 -18.92
CA ASN A 109 -10.14 -6.58 -19.56
C ASN A 109 -11.09 -5.84 -18.62
N LYS A 110 -11.07 -4.50 -18.66
CA LYS A 110 -11.88 -3.62 -17.79
C LYS A 110 -13.37 -3.90 -17.94
N ASP A 111 -13.85 -4.02 -19.19
CA ASP A 111 -15.29 -4.17 -19.47
C ASP A 111 -15.76 -5.57 -19.03
N ALA A 112 -14.93 -6.59 -19.24
CA ALA A 112 -15.16 -7.93 -18.70
C ALA A 112 -15.26 -7.93 -17.17
N PHE A 113 -14.38 -7.19 -16.49
CA PHE A 113 -14.45 -7.07 -15.04
C PHE A 113 -15.71 -6.32 -14.59
N LEU A 114 -16.14 -5.29 -15.32
CA LEU A 114 -17.39 -4.58 -15.05
C LEU A 114 -18.59 -5.51 -15.22
N GLU A 115 -18.60 -6.32 -16.28
CA GLU A 115 -19.64 -7.34 -16.51
C GLU A 115 -19.68 -8.38 -15.38
N PHE A 116 -18.51 -8.80 -14.89
CA PHE A 116 -18.43 -9.73 -13.75
C PHE A 116 -19.02 -9.14 -12.48
N MET A 117 -18.74 -7.87 -12.19
CA MET A 117 -19.32 -7.18 -11.06
C MET A 117 -20.85 -7.02 -11.20
N HIS A 118 -21.36 -6.81 -12.42
CA HIS A 118 -22.79 -6.71 -12.68
C HIS A 118 -23.48 -8.08 -12.52
N GLN A 119 -22.88 -9.14 -13.05
CA GLN A 119 -23.41 -10.50 -12.97
C GLN A 119 -23.34 -11.07 -11.54
N TYR A 120 -22.31 -10.70 -10.79
CA TYR A 120 -22.09 -11.15 -9.41
C TYR A 120 -21.94 -9.94 -8.46
N PRO A 121 -23.05 -9.41 -7.91
CA PRO A 121 -23.02 -8.21 -7.05
C PRO A 121 -22.07 -8.32 -5.85
N ILE A 122 -21.78 -9.54 -5.37
CA ILE A 122 -20.82 -9.75 -4.29
C ILE A 122 -19.39 -9.30 -4.68
N ILE A 123 -19.02 -9.46 -5.95
CA ILE A 123 -17.72 -8.98 -6.48
C ILE A 123 -17.67 -7.46 -6.46
N MET A 124 -18.77 -6.81 -6.85
CA MET A 124 -18.87 -5.34 -6.79
C MET A 124 -18.77 -4.85 -5.35
N GLN A 125 -19.48 -5.47 -4.41
CA GLN A 125 -19.39 -5.13 -2.98
C GLN A 125 -17.97 -5.28 -2.45
N ASN A 126 -17.30 -6.40 -2.77
CA ASN A 126 -15.92 -6.65 -2.37
C ASN A 126 -14.95 -5.63 -2.97
N PHE A 127 -15.14 -5.27 -4.24
CA PHE A 127 -14.33 -4.25 -4.91
C PHE A 127 -14.52 -2.87 -4.29
N LEU A 128 -15.76 -2.44 -4.08
CA LEU A 128 -16.08 -1.16 -3.43
C LEU A 128 -15.50 -1.11 -2.02
N LYS A 129 -15.64 -2.20 -1.24
CA LYS A 129 -15.04 -2.29 0.09
C LYS A 129 -13.51 -2.13 0.03
N LEU A 130 -12.84 -2.82 -0.90
CA LEU A 130 -11.39 -2.72 -1.07
C LEU A 130 -10.95 -1.29 -1.36
N ILE A 131 -11.65 -0.58 -2.27
CA ILE A 131 -11.33 0.81 -2.61
C ILE A 131 -11.63 1.74 -1.43
N SER A 132 -12.76 1.54 -0.73
CA SER A 132 -13.14 2.34 0.44
C SER A 132 -12.15 2.16 1.59
N ASP A 133 -11.73 0.93 1.88
CA ASP A 133 -10.72 0.64 2.92
C ASP A 133 -9.36 1.30 2.57
N ARG A 134 -8.98 1.29 1.28
CA ARG A 134 -7.76 2.00 0.83
C ARG A 134 -7.88 3.51 0.97
N SER A 135 -9.04 4.08 0.62
CA SER A 135 -9.33 5.52 0.80
C SER A 135 -9.27 5.91 2.28
N LEU A 136 -9.90 5.11 3.15
CA LEU A 136 -9.85 5.33 4.60
C LEU A 136 -8.42 5.26 5.13
N PHE A 137 -7.64 4.27 4.69
CA PHE A 137 -6.22 4.16 5.06
C PHE A 137 -5.43 5.41 4.65
N LEU A 138 -5.58 5.87 3.41
CA LEU A 138 -4.89 7.07 2.92
C LEU A 138 -5.32 8.33 3.67
N SER A 139 -6.62 8.46 3.97
CA SER A 139 -7.16 9.58 4.76
C SER A 139 -6.57 9.60 6.18
N LYS A 140 -6.46 8.44 6.84
CA LYS A 140 -5.82 8.34 8.16
C LYS A 140 -4.34 8.71 8.07
N LYS A 141 -3.61 8.22 7.06
CA LYS A 141 -2.20 8.58 6.85
C LYS A 141 -2.03 10.07 6.59
N LEU A 142 -2.88 10.67 5.77
CA LEU A 142 -2.84 12.10 5.53
C LEU A 142 -3.08 12.89 6.82
N ASN A 143 -4.04 12.48 7.64
CA ASN A 143 -4.30 13.09 8.94
C ASN A 143 -3.08 12.98 9.88
N GLU A 144 -2.45 11.79 9.96
CA GLU A 144 -1.21 11.60 10.73
C GLU A 144 -0.09 12.55 10.28
N PHE A 145 0.09 12.73 8.96
CA PHE A 145 1.15 13.59 8.42
C PHE A 145 0.83 15.07 8.46
N ALA A 146 -0.42 15.46 8.21
CA ALA A 146 -0.80 16.86 8.03
C ALA A 146 -1.24 17.55 9.34
N LEU A 147 -1.89 16.82 10.25
CA LEU A 147 -2.47 17.38 11.46
C LEU A 147 -1.72 17.02 12.75
N GLN A 148 -0.99 15.92 12.76
CA GLN A 148 -0.21 15.57 13.93
C GLN A 148 1.14 16.30 13.96
N SER A 149 1.45 16.90 15.10
CA SER A 149 2.78 17.47 15.31
C SER A 149 3.88 16.41 15.22
N LEU A 150 5.12 16.81 14.94
CA LEU A 150 6.25 15.87 14.96
C LEU A 150 6.35 15.14 16.30
N LYS A 151 6.03 15.82 17.41
CA LYS A 151 6.01 15.25 18.77
C LYS A 151 4.97 14.14 18.88
N SER A 152 3.74 14.36 18.38
CA SER A 152 2.67 13.36 18.36
C SER A 152 3.06 12.14 17.54
N ARG A 153 3.62 12.34 16.34
CA ARG A 153 4.09 11.25 15.47
C ARG A 153 5.23 10.45 16.09
N LEU A 154 6.13 11.13 16.78
CA LEU A 154 7.24 10.49 17.48
C LEU A 154 6.73 9.66 18.67
N LEU A 155 5.82 10.18 19.48
CA LEU A 155 5.20 9.42 20.58
C LEU A 155 4.46 8.18 20.09
N ASN A 156 3.70 8.30 18.99
CA ASN A 156 3.04 7.16 18.37
C ASN A 156 4.06 6.10 17.88
N TYR A 157 5.17 6.54 17.28
CA TYR A 157 6.25 5.63 16.86
C TYR A 157 6.85 4.89 18.07
N VAL A 158 7.18 5.60 19.11
CA VAL A 158 7.74 5.02 20.36
C VAL A 158 6.76 4.04 20.99
N LYS A 159 5.46 4.37 21.04
CA LYS A 159 4.42 3.49 21.55
C LYS A 159 4.33 2.16 20.80
N MET A 160 4.57 2.18 19.49
CA MET A 160 4.51 0.97 18.64
C MET A 160 5.80 0.13 18.69
N HIS A 161 6.97 0.77 18.89
CA HIS A 161 8.27 0.14 18.72
C HIS A 161 9.10 0.05 20.01
N GLY A 162 8.64 0.66 21.11
CA GLY A 162 9.32 0.65 22.41
C GLY A 162 10.54 1.55 22.51
N GLY A 163 10.98 2.18 21.42
CA GLY A 163 12.15 3.06 21.44
C GLY A 163 12.63 3.51 20.07
N ILE A 164 13.81 4.12 20.02
CA ILE A 164 14.45 4.59 18.80
C ILE A 164 15.81 3.90 18.63
N GLY A 165 15.91 2.95 17.69
CA GLY A 165 17.16 2.26 17.38
C GLY A 165 18.17 3.19 16.70
N SER A 166 17.75 3.89 15.64
CA SER A 166 18.55 4.85 14.88
C SER A 166 17.74 6.12 14.61
N GLN A 167 18.22 7.26 15.09
CA GLN A 167 17.57 8.55 14.80
C GLN A 167 17.51 8.87 13.29
N GLN A 168 18.50 8.40 12.51
CA GLN A 168 18.52 8.59 11.07
C GLN A 168 17.37 7.83 10.39
N GLU A 169 17.17 6.59 10.80
CA GLU A 169 16.11 5.72 10.28
C GLU A 169 14.72 6.25 10.67
N VAL A 170 14.54 6.59 11.95
CA VAL A 170 13.26 7.13 12.44
C VAL A 170 12.93 8.48 11.80
N ALA A 171 13.91 9.34 11.59
CA ALA A 171 13.73 10.61 10.87
C ALA A 171 13.24 10.35 9.43
N HIS A 172 13.82 9.34 8.76
CA HIS A 172 13.37 8.92 7.43
C HIS A 172 11.93 8.40 7.44
N ILE A 173 11.61 7.51 8.40
CA ILE A 173 10.24 6.95 8.57
C ILE A 173 9.22 8.06 8.85
N LEU A 174 9.57 9.04 9.70
CA LEU A 174 8.69 10.15 10.03
C LEU A 174 8.71 11.30 8.99
N GLY A 175 9.51 11.17 7.92
CA GLY A 175 9.58 12.15 6.83
C GLY A 175 10.11 13.50 7.25
N VAL A 176 11.09 13.54 8.17
CA VAL A 176 11.69 14.77 8.71
C VAL A 176 13.22 14.73 8.67
N ALA A 177 13.84 15.91 8.77
CA ALA A 177 15.29 16.00 8.93
C ALA A 177 15.72 15.50 10.33
N ARG A 178 16.84 14.76 10.40
CA ARG A 178 17.40 14.25 11.66
C ARG A 178 17.52 15.33 12.77
N PRO A 179 17.99 16.57 12.48
CA PRO A 179 18.03 17.61 13.50
C PRO A 179 16.65 17.98 14.08
N SER A 180 15.60 17.97 13.25
CA SER A 180 14.23 18.22 13.71
C SER A 180 13.73 17.12 14.64
N LEU A 181 14.04 15.86 14.32
CA LEU A 181 13.73 14.73 15.19
C LEU A 181 14.47 14.84 16.52
N ALA A 182 15.78 15.12 16.51
CA ALA A 182 16.57 15.27 17.72
C ALA A 182 16.04 16.39 18.63
N ARG A 183 15.59 17.51 18.05
CA ARG A 183 14.94 18.61 18.79
C ARG A 183 13.62 18.13 19.42
N ALA A 184 12.77 17.43 18.68
CA ALA A 184 11.50 16.91 19.19
C ALA A 184 11.71 15.92 20.36
N ILE A 185 12.73 15.06 20.29
CA ILE A 185 13.11 14.15 21.37
C ILE A 185 13.50 14.95 22.62
N SER A 186 14.40 15.93 22.46
CA SER A 186 14.85 16.77 23.58
C SER A 186 13.70 17.54 24.23
N GLU A 187 12.80 18.11 23.43
CA GLU A 187 11.63 18.83 23.91
C GLU A 187 10.66 17.93 24.69
N LEU A 188 10.36 16.73 24.16
CA LEU A 188 9.50 15.75 24.86
C LEU A 188 10.12 15.25 26.16
N SER A 189 11.45 15.07 26.18
CA SER A 189 12.16 14.69 27.40
C SER A 189 12.11 15.82 28.44
N ASN A 190 12.33 17.05 28.02
CA ASN A 190 12.24 18.23 28.91
C ASN A 190 10.81 18.47 29.44
N GLU A 191 9.80 18.10 28.65
CA GLU A 191 8.39 18.18 29.06
C GLU A 191 7.97 16.99 29.93
N GLY A 192 8.87 16.06 30.23
CA GLY A 192 8.58 14.84 31.00
C GLY A 192 7.69 13.84 30.29
N CYS A 193 7.46 14.01 28.99
CA CYS A 193 6.63 13.10 28.20
C CYS A 193 7.29 11.77 27.87
N ILE A 194 8.64 11.76 27.85
CA ILE A 194 9.45 10.55 27.61
C ILE A 194 10.64 10.50 28.56
N GLN A 195 11.01 9.30 28.98
CA GLN A 195 12.26 8.98 29.65
C GLN A 195 13.10 8.10 28.74
N ILE A 196 14.40 8.37 28.61
CA ILE A 196 15.32 7.64 27.73
C ILE A 196 16.21 6.75 28.59
N GLU A 197 16.08 5.44 28.45
CA GLU A 197 16.90 4.43 29.12
C GLU A 197 17.69 3.63 28.09
N GLY A 198 18.90 4.09 27.76
CA GLY A 198 19.72 3.47 26.72
C GLY A 198 19.10 3.60 25.32
N LYS A 199 18.54 2.51 24.78
CA LYS A 199 17.84 2.49 23.49
C LYS A 199 16.31 2.50 23.61
N GLU A 200 15.81 2.27 24.80
CA GLU A 200 14.39 2.27 25.09
C GLU A 200 13.91 3.69 25.45
N MET A 201 12.66 3.97 25.11
CA MET A 201 11.97 5.20 25.46
C MET A 201 10.67 4.86 26.15
N LEU A 202 10.56 5.23 27.41
CA LEU A 202 9.34 5.06 28.19
C LEU A 202 8.48 6.32 28.04
N ILE A 203 7.20 6.15 27.71
CA ILE A 203 6.24 7.24 27.56
C ILE A 203 5.52 7.44 28.91
N ASP A 204 5.55 8.66 29.42
CA ASP A 204 4.66 9.08 30.49
C ASP A 204 3.29 9.41 29.89
N GLU A 205 2.29 8.57 30.20
CA GLU A 205 0.94 8.70 29.62
C GLU A 205 0.23 9.98 30.07
N GLU A 206 0.50 10.47 31.28
CA GLU A 206 -0.16 11.65 31.81
C GLU A 206 0.35 12.93 31.17
N ASN A 207 1.66 13.10 31.09
CA ASN A 207 2.29 14.26 30.48
C ASN A 207 2.13 14.28 28.96
N SER A 208 1.92 13.12 28.35
CA SER A 208 1.77 12.97 26.90
C SER A 208 0.35 13.14 26.38
N LYS A 209 -0.69 13.20 27.25
CA LYS A 209 -2.12 13.31 26.84
C LYS A 209 -2.40 14.45 25.86
N LYS A 210 -1.66 15.57 25.97
CA LYS A 210 -1.82 16.73 25.08
C LYS A 210 -1.40 16.49 23.63
N TYR A 211 -0.75 15.36 23.34
CA TYR A 211 -0.23 15.00 22.01
C TYR A 211 -1.03 13.89 21.35
N PHE A 212 -1.97 13.25 22.03
CA PHE A 212 -2.87 12.22 21.53
C PHE A 212 -4.32 12.75 21.48
#